data_8254c4e70df94c617710dec9b4f5dbbe
#
_entry.id   8254c4e70df94c617710dec9b4f5dbbe
#
_cell.length_a   1.000
_cell.length_b   1.000
_cell.length_c   1.000
_cell.angle_alpha   90.00
_cell.angle_beta   90.00
_cell.angle_gamma   90.00
#
_symmetry.space_group_name_H-M   'P 1'
#
loop_
_entity.id
_entity.type
_entity.pdbx_description
1 polymer ?
#
loop_
_entity_poly.entity_id
_entity_poly.type
_entity_poly.pdbx_seq_one_letter_code
_entity_poly.pdbx_strand_id
1 'polypeptide(L)'
;MSVVTPTSSLRIADDITQLVGSTPMLRLGRIGPASAASIFAKLEFLNPGGSIKDRAALGMILDAETRGLLHPGSTIIEATAGNTGVGLALIGVNRGYKVLLFVPEGFAEEKCILMRAFGAEVVRTPEDEGMAGAIRQAREAAESIPDAFVALQFQNQSNPEYHHATTAAEIWDQMDGRVDGFVAGVGTGGTFSGVARFLKERNPAVVNVAVETQGSILQGGTPGKHKVEGIGVSFIPETFHREFCDRIVAVADVDAFAMVKRLAAEEGLLGDRKSVV
;
A
#
# COMPACT_ATOMS: atom_id res chain seq x y z
N MET A 1 4.62 -36.89 -11.45
CA MET A 1 4.65 -35.42 -11.48
C MET A 1 3.44 -34.95 -12.28
N SER A 2 2.40 -34.46 -11.63
CA SER A 2 1.25 -33.87 -12.33
C SER A 2 1.65 -32.47 -12.79
N VAL A 3 1.69 -32.26 -14.09
CA VAL A 3 1.86 -30.94 -14.69
C VAL A 3 0.59 -30.16 -14.40
N VAL A 4 0.70 -29.15 -13.53
CA VAL A 4 -0.38 -28.18 -13.29
C VAL A 4 -0.47 -27.32 -14.54
N THR A 5 -1.48 -27.54 -15.35
CA THR A 5 -1.79 -26.68 -16.50
C THR A 5 -2.25 -25.32 -15.96
N PRO A 6 -1.63 -24.20 -16.33
CA PRO A 6 -2.12 -22.88 -15.92
C PRO A 6 -3.49 -22.66 -16.56
N THR A 7 -4.51 -22.45 -15.77
CA THR A 7 -5.88 -22.15 -16.23
C THR A 7 -6.11 -20.65 -16.54
N SER A 8 -5.07 -19.82 -16.61
CA SER A 8 -5.19 -18.44 -17.03
C SER A 8 -4.76 -18.29 -18.49
N SER A 9 -5.68 -17.87 -19.36
CA SER A 9 -5.31 -17.30 -20.64
C SER A 9 -4.26 -16.20 -20.40
N LEU A 10 -3.10 -16.32 -21.06
CA LEU A 10 -2.10 -15.25 -21.10
C LEU A 10 -2.81 -13.98 -21.56
N ARG A 11 -3.04 -13.05 -20.61
CA ARG A 11 -3.58 -11.74 -20.96
C ARG A 11 -2.44 -10.89 -21.49
N ILE A 12 -2.57 -10.48 -22.73
CA ILE A 12 -1.74 -9.40 -23.28
C ILE A 12 -2.39 -8.11 -22.75
N ALA A 13 -1.63 -7.34 -21.99
CA ALA A 13 -2.05 -6.02 -21.50
C ALA A 13 -1.63 -4.96 -22.51
N ASP A 14 -2.49 -3.99 -22.76
CA ASP A 14 -2.20 -2.86 -23.66
C ASP A 14 -1.37 -1.78 -22.96
N ASP A 15 -1.49 -1.68 -21.63
CA ASP A 15 -0.69 -0.80 -20.81
C ASP A 15 -0.42 -1.40 -19.42
N ILE A 16 0.55 -0.81 -18.71
CA ILE A 16 1.02 -1.32 -17.42
C ILE A 16 -0.04 -1.24 -16.31
N THR A 17 -1.01 -0.33 -16.41
CA THR A 17 -2.05 -0.16 -15.38
C THR A 17 -3.00 -1.35 -15.33
N GLN A 18 -3.16 -2.07 -16.43
CA GLN A 18 -3.97 -3.30 -16.53
C GLN A 18 -3.33 -4.49 -15.80
N LEU A 19 -2.05 -4.38 -15.44
CA LEU A 19 -1.31 -5.39 -14.67
C LEU A 19 -1.35 -5.13 -13.15
N VAL A 20 -1.93 -4.00 -12.72
CA VAL A 20 -2.11 -3.70 -11.30
C VAL A 20 -3.24 -4.55 -10.74
N GLY A 21 -2.95 -5.28 -9.68
CA GLY A 21 -3.92 -6.17 -9.06
C GLY A 21 -3.89 -7.59 -9.63
N SER A 22 -4.96 -8.33 -9.43
CA SER A 22 -5.04 -9.78 -9.75
C SER A 22 -3.85 -10.58 -9.22
N THR A 23 -3.29 -10.14 -8.10
CA THR A 23 -2.13 -10.77 -7.49
C THR A 23 -2.48 -12.14 -6.93
N PRO A 24 -1.57 -13.12 -6.99
CA PRO A 24 -1.83 -14.44 -6.44
C PRO A 24 -1.87 -14.43 -4.91
N MET A 25 -2.44 -15.49 -4.37
CA MET A 25 -2.43 -15.80 -2.95
C MET A 25 -1.64 -17.09 -2.72
N LEU A 26 -0.79 -17.12 -1.69
CA LEU A 26 0.00 -18.28 -1.30
C LEU A 26 -0.48 -18.81 0.05
N ARG A 27 -0.77 -20.10 0.12
CA ARG A 27 -0.95 -20.78 1.40
C ARG A 27 0.40 -21.01 2.06
N LEU A 28 0.60 -20.48 3.27
CA LEU A 28 1.79 -20.71 4.06
C LEU A 28 1.71 -22.09 4.72
N GLY A 29 2.68 -22.94 4.42
CA GLY A 29 2.65 -24.34 4.86
C GLY A 29 3.60 -24.70 5.99
N ARG A 30 4.60 -23.85 6.25
CA ARG A 30 5.71 -24.13 7.16
C ARG A 30 5.80 -23.16 8.33
N ILE A 31 5.22 -21.97 8.18
CA ILE A 31 5.14 -20.98 9.25
C ILE A 31 3.86 -21.16 10.05
N GLY A 32 3.99 -21.16 11.37
CA GLY A 32 2.91 -21.31 12.31
C GLY A 32 2.86 -22.70 12.97
N PRO A 33 2.17 -22.84 14.10
CA PRO A 33 2.00 -24.13 14.76
C PRO A 33 1.08 -25.04 13.95
N ALA A 34 1.36 -26.34 13.94
CA ALA A 34 0.62 -27.35 13.16
C ALA A 34 -0.89 -27.42 13.46
N SER A 35 -1.31 -26.94 14.62
CA SER A 35 -2.71 -26.88 15.05
C SER A 35 -3.38 -25.53 14.81
N ALA A 36 -2.68 -24.58 14.15
CA ALA A 36 -3.19 -23.25 13.88
C ALA A 36 -4.14 -23.22 12.68
N ALA A 37 -4.83 -22.10 12.51
CA ALA A 37 -5.59 -21.80 11.32
C ALA A 37 -4.70 -21.83 10.06
N SER A 38 -5.29 -22.11 8.90
CA SER A 38 -4.58 -21.95 7.63
C SER A 38 -4.32 -20.48 7.36
N ILE A 39 -3.06 -20.15 7.04
CA ILE A 39 -2.62 -18.79 6.76
C ILE A 39 -2.40 -18.65 5.25
N PHE A 40 -2.93 -17.59 4.67
CA PHE A 40 -2.77 -17.26 3.27
C PHE A 40 -2.20 -15.85 3.13
N ALA A 41 -1.18 -15.70 2.32
CA ALA A 41 -0.53 -14.43 2.05
C ALA A 41 -0.94 -13.90 0.66
N LYS A 42 -1.52 -12.71 0.59
CA LYS A 42 -1.78 -11.99 -0.67
C LYS A 42 -0.48 -11.34 -1.14
N LEU A 43 0.04 -11.74 -2.30
CA LEU A 43 1.39 -11.40 -2.76
C LEU A 43 1.44 -10.06 -3.50
N GLU A 44 1.23 -8.97 -2.79
CA GLU A 44 1.13 -7.62 -3.36
C GLU A 44 2.46 -7.05 -3.91
N PHE A 45 3.59 -7.65 -3.61
CA PHE A 45 4.87 -7.32 -4.23
C PHE A 45 4.96 -7.73 -5.71
N LEU A 46 4.00 -8.50 -6.21
CA LEU A 46 3.89 -8.87 -7.63
C LEU A 46 3.14 -7.83 -8.48
N ASN A 47 2.68 -6.73 -7.90
CA ASN A 47 2.26 -5.59 -8.70
C ASN A 47 3.45 -5.00 -9.49
N PRO A 48 3.22 -4.32 -10.64
CA PRO A 48 4.28 -3.83 -11.52
C PRO A 48 5.33 -2.92 -10.85
N GLY A 49 4.91 -2.06 -9.93
CA GLY A 49 5.80 -1.20 -9.13
C GLY A 49 6.33 -1.87 -7.87
N GLY A 50 6.02 -3.16 -7.67
CA GLY A 50 6.55 -3.98 -6.58
C GLY A 50 5.84 -3.81 -5.25
N SER A 51 4.65 -3.22 -5.19
CA SER A 51 3.93 -3.08 -3.93
C SER A 51 2.42 -2.87 -4.08
N ILE A 52 1.70 -3.02 -2.97
CA ILE A 52 0.27 -2.72 -2.87
C ILE A 52 -0.07 -1.24 -3.17
N LYS A 53 0.92 -0.35 -3.13
CA LYS A 53 0.71 1.08 -3.39
C LYS A 53 0.39 1.38 -4.85
N ASP A 54 0.69 0.48 -5.77
CA ASP A 54 0.26 0.60 -7.16
C ASP A 54 -1.27 0.65 -7.25
N ARG A 55 -1.97 -0.12 -6.42
CA ARG A 55 -3.43 -0.09 -6.33
C ARG A 55 -3.93 1.25 -5.79
N ALA A 56 -3.35 1.73 -4.69
CA ALA A 56 -3.73 3.02 -4.11
C ALA A 56 -3.50 4.16 -5.10
N ALA A 57 -2.35 4.17 -5.79
CA ALA A 57 -2.03 5.16 -6.81
C ALA A 57 -3.02 5.12 -7.97
N LEU A 58 -3.30 3.93 -8.50
CA LEU A 58 -4.27 3.75 -9.59
C LEU A 58 -5.66 4.20 -9.17
N GLY A 59 -6.12 3.81 -7.97
CA GLY A 59 -7.43 4.21 -7.46
C GLY A 59 -7.58 5.72 -7.31
N MET A 60 -6.58 6.39 -6.75
CA MET A 60 -6.58 7.85 -6.60
C MET A 60 -6.58 8.59 -7.95
N ILE A 61 -5.83 8.09 -8.93
CA ILE A 61 -5.78 8.67 -10.28
C ILE A 61 -7.11 8.47 -11.01
N LEU A 62 -7.67 7.25 -11.03
CA LEU A 62 -8.94 6.97 -11.71
C LEU A 62 -10.12 7.73 -11.11
N ASP A 63 -10.17 7.87 -9.78
CA ASP A 63 -11.19 8.70 -9.12
C ASP A 63 -11.04 10.17 -9.51
N ALA A 64 -9.82 10.70 -9.49
CA ALA A 64 -9.55 12.07 -9.87
C ALA A 64 -9.92 12.36 -11.35
N GLU A 65 -9.65 11.43 -12.26
CA GLU A 65 -10.10 11.51 -13.66
C GLU A 65 -11.62 11.51 -13.76
N THR A 66 -12.27 10.59 -13.06
CA THR A 66 -13.74 10.47 -13.06
C THR A 66 -14.42 11.74 -12.55
N ARG A 67 -13.82 12.37 -11.54
CA ARG A 67 -14.32 13.62 -10.95
C ARG A 67 -13.90 14.87 -11.71
N GLY A 68 -13.12 14.74 -12.79
CA GLY A 68 -12.62 15.87 -13.56
C GLY A 68 -11.59 16.72 -12.80
N LEU A 69 -10.85 16.13 -11.84
CA LEU A 69 -9.74 16.78 -11.13
C LEU A 69 -8.40 16.58 -11.83
N LEU A 70 -8.32 15.58 -12.70
CA LEU A 70 -7.19 15.31 -13.58
C LEU A 70 -7.61 15.43 -15.03
N HIS A 71 -6.86 16.24 -15.80
CA HIS A 71 -7.04 16.47 -17.22
C HIS A 71 -5.72 16.20 -17.97
N PRO A 72 -5.74 15.98 -19.29
CA PRO A 72 -4.52 15.86 -20.06
C PRO A 72 -3.57 17.05 -19.81
N GLY A 73 -2.33 16.77 -19.36
CA GLY A 73 -1.35 17.80 -19.01
C GLY A 73 -1.32 18.23 -17.54
N SER A 74 -2.28 17.79 -16.72
CA SER A 74 -2.27 18.02 -15.25
C SER A 74 -1.00 17.48 -14.60
N THR A 75 -0.67 18.04 -13.43
CA THR A 75 0.45 17.61 -12.60
C THR A 75 -0.04 16.93 -11.34
N ILE A 76 0.34 15.67 -11.13
CA ILE A 76 0.11 14.93 -9.89
C ILE A 76 1.21 15.28 -8.90
N ILE A 77 0.84 15.67 -7.69
CA ILE A 77 1.78 16.06 -6.63
C ILE A 77 1.56 15.18 -5.40
N GLU A 78 2.63 14.71 -4.78
CA GLU A 78 2.56 13.99 -3.49
C GLU A 78 3.85 14.19 -2.68
N ALA A 79 3.71 14.25 -1.37
CA ALA A 79 4.81 14.14 -0.42
C ALA A 79 4.95 12.71 0.06
N THR A 80 6.00 12.02 -0.34
CA THR A 80 6.16 10.59 -0.02
C THR A 80 7.61 10.14 -0.12
N ALA A 81 8.06 9.35 0.84
CA ALA A 81 9.40 8.75 0.83
C ALA A 81 9.39 7.28 0.40
N GLY A 82 8.25 6.76 -0.06
CA GLY A 82 8.08 5.31 -0.23
C GLY A 82 7.36 4.88 -1.49
N ASN A 83 6.77 3.69 -1.39
CA ASN A 83 6.14 2.99 -2.51
C ASN A 83 4.95 3.74 -3.14
N THR A 84 4.28 4.66 -2.42
CA THR A 84 3.23 5.49 -3.03
C THR A 84 3.80 6.37 -4.13
N GLY A 85 4.98 6.98 -3.92
CA GLY A 85 5.64 7.75 -4.96
C GLY A 85 6.03 6.90 -6.17
N VAL A 86 6.50 5.66 -5.93
CA VAL A 86 6.80 4.71 -7.01
C VAL A 86 5.53 4.39 -7.82
N GLY A 87 4.42 4.08 -7.15
CA GLY A 87 3.14 3.81 -7.82
C GLY A 87 2.60 5.01 -8.59
N LEU A 88 2.63 6.21 -8.00
CA LEU A 88 2.20 7.44 -8.67
C LEU A 88 3.09 7.77 -9.89
N ALA A 89 4.41 7.57 -9.79
CA ALA A 89 5.33 7.75 -10.90
C ALA A 89 5.03 6.77 -12.03
N LEU A 90 4.95 5.46 -11.72
CA LEU A 90 4.66 4.41 -12.68
C LEU A 90 3.35 4.68 -13.44
N ILE A 91 2.28 4.93 -12.70
CA ILE A 91 0.93 5.01 -13.26
C ILE A 91 0.67 6.40 -13.85
N GLY A 92 1.00 7.47 -13.13
CA GLY A 92 0.74 8.84 -13.57
C GLY A 92 1.48 9.19 -14.85
N VAL A 93 2.78 8.85 -14.93
CA VAL A 93 3.57 9.11 -16.15
C VAL A 93 3.07 8.25 -17.32
N ASN A 94 2.77 6.98 -17.08
CA ASN A 94 2.22 6.10 -18.13
C ASN A 94 0.88 6.64 -18.69
N ARG A 95 0.06 7.26 -17.85
CA ARG A 95 -1.21 7.90 -18.25
C ARG A 95 -1.05 9.31 -18.83
N GLY A 96 0.18 9.79 -18.99
CA GLY A 96 0.50 11.06 -19.64
C GLY A 96 0.46 12.29 -18.70
N TYR A 97 0.42 12.09 -17.39
CA TYR A 97 0.52 13.16 -16.41
C TYR A 97 1.97 13.51 -16.08
N LYS A 98 2.21 14.76 -15.70
CA LYS A 98 3.42 15.11 -14.98
C LYS A 98 3.31 14.63 -13.54
N VAL A 99 4.39 14.11 -12.97
CA VAL A 99 4.40 13.65 -11.58
C VAL A 99 5.54 14.34 -10.85
N LEU A 100 5.19 15.07 -9.80
CA LEU A 100 6.12 15.84 -8.96
C LEU A 100 6.05 15.32 -7.51
N LEU A 101 7.16 14.76 -7.04
CA LEU A 101 7.23 14.09 -5.75
C LEU A 101 8.21 14.80 -4.81
N PHE A 102 7.74 15.15 -3.62
CA PHE A 102 8.54 15.75 -2.57
C PHE A 102 8.99 14.68 -1.58
N VAL A 103 10.32 14.52 -1.46
CA VAL A 103 10.92 13.42 -0.69
C VAL A 103 11.96 13.99 0.27
N PRO A 104 11.83 13.84 1.59
CA PRO A 104 12.83 14.31 2.52
C PRO A 104 14.20 13.66 2.27
N GLU A 105 15.28 14.40 2.45
CA GLU A 105 16.62 13.84 2.51
C GLU A 105 16.71 12.85 3.67
N GLY A 106 17.66 11.89 3.59
CA GLY A 106 17.79 10.81 4.58
C GLY A 106 16.88 9.60 4.34
N PHE A 107 15.87 9.68 3.45
CA PHE A 107 15.08 8.52 3.02
C PHE A 107 15.73 7.78 1.84
N ALA A 108 15.33 6.50 1.66
CA ALA A 108 15.96 5.56 0.72
C ALA A 108 16.12 6.11 -0.70
N GLU A 109 17.35 6.34 -1.13
CA GLU A 109 17.70 6.82 -2.48
C GLU A 109 17.23 5.85 -3.56
N GLU A 110 17.18 4.55 -3.28
CA GLU A 110 16.69 3.52 -4.21
C GLU A 110 15.27 3.81 -4.72
N LYS A 111 14.39 4.34 -3.86
CA LYS A 111 13.02 4.70 -4.25
C LYS A 111 13.00 5.95 -5.14
N CYS A 112 13.86 6.92 -4.83
CA CYS A 112 14.01 8.11 -5.68
C CYS A 112 14.53 7.75 -7.08
N ILE A 113 15.46 6.80 -7.17
CA ILE A 113 15.97 6.29 -8.46
C ILE A 113 14.82 5.66 -9.26
N LEU A 114 13.98 4.81 -8.63
CA LEU A 114 12.82 4.20 -9.29
C LEU A 114 11.80 5.25 -9.75
N MET A 115 11.45 6.22 -8.91
CA MET A 115 10.54 7.31 -9.26
C MET A 115 11.03 8.08 -10.49
N ARG A 116 12.31 8.45 -10.51
CA ARG A 116 12.94 9.13 -11.66
C ARG A 116 13.02 8.25 -12.90
N ALA A 117 13.31 6.96 -12.73
CA ALA A 117 13.35 6.00 -13.85
C ALA A 117 11.97 5.84 -14.51
N PHE A 118 10.88 5.94 -13.76
CA PHE A 118 9.52 5.98 -14.30
C PHE A 118 9.15 7.36 -14.89
N GLY A 119 10.00 8.38 -14.76
CA GLY A 119 9.81 9.70 -15.37
C GLY A 119 9.23 10.76 -14.44
N ALA A 120 9.11 10.51 -13.14
CA ALA A 120 8.69 11.52 -12.18
C ALA A 120 9.82 12.51 -11.87
N GLU A 121 9.45 13.76 -11.63
CA GLU A 121 10.33 14.75 -11.03
C GLU A 121 10.36 14.55 -9.51
N VAL A 122 11.55 14.46 -8.93
CA VAL A 122 11.73 14.25 -7.48
C VAL A 122 12.48 15.41 -6.89
N VAL A 123 11.81 16.19 -6.06
CA VAL A 123 12.36 17.30 -5.28
C VAL A 123 12.76 16.76 -3.91
N ARG A 124 14.04 16.94 -3.57
CA ARG A 124 14.55 16.60 -2.24
C ARG A 124 14.30 17.77 -1.31
N THR A 125 13.70 17.49 -0.15
CA THR A 125 13.42 18.49 0.89
C THR A 125 14.36 18.30 2.08
N PRO A 126 14.64 19.36 2.87
CA PRO A 126 15.58 19.27 3.99
C PRO A 126 15.23 18.15 4.98
N GLU A 127 16.26 17.42 5.44
CA GLU A 127 16.10 16.27 6.34
C GLU A 127 15.53 16.67 7.71
N ASP A 128 15.95 17.83 8.22
CA ASP A 128 15.51 18.37 9.52
C ASP A 128 14.03 18.76 9.55
N GLU A 129 13.45 19.09 8.40
CA GLU A 129 12.01 19.35 8.28
C GLU A 129 11.18 18.06 8.16
N GLY A 130 11.80 16.95 7.79
CA GLY A 130 11.18 15.64 7.66
C GLY A 130 9.98 15.61 6.73
N MET A 131 9.04 14.69 6.97
CA MET A 131 7.84 14.55 6.15
C MET A 131 6.92 15.77 6.22
N ALA A 132 6.90 16.50 7.34
CA ALA A 132 6.08 17.70 7.49
C ALA A 132 6.54 18.81 6.53
N GLY A 133 7.85 18.98 6.35
CA GLY A 133 8.43 19.92 5.37
C GLY A 133 8.08 19.53 3.94
N ALA A 134 8.18 18.24 3.60
CA ALA A 134 7.80 17.74 2.28
C ALA A 134 6.31 17.99 1.95
N ILE A 135 5.42 17.75 2.92
CA ILE A 135 3.97 18.02 2.77
C ILE A 135 3.72 19.52 2.57
N ARG A 136 4.39 20.39 3.32
CA ARG A 136 4.26 21.84 3.16
C ARG A 136 4.68 22.26 1.75
N GLN A 137 5.87 21.84 1.30
CA GLN A 137 6.40 22.20 -0.02
C GLN A 137 5.52 21.63 -1.16
N ALA A 138 4.98 20.43 -1.00
CA ALA A 138 4.03 19.86 -1.97
C ALA A 138 2.75 20.71 -2.10
N ARG A 139 2.22 21.23 -0.99
CA ARG A 139 1.06 22.14 -1.01
C ARG A 139 1.39 23.49 -1.65
N GLU A 140 2.52 24.11 -1.28
CA GLU A 140 2.99 25.36 -1.88
C GLU A 140 3.18 25.22 -3.40
N ALA A 141 3.75 24.10 -3.86
CA ALA A 141 3.87 23.82 -5.28
C ALA A 141 2.49 23.67 -5.96
N ALA A 142 1.54 23.03 -5.31
CA ALA A 142 0.19 22.86 -5.85
C ALA A 142 -0.56 24.20 -6.02
N GLU A 143 -0.32 25.17 -5.15
CA GLU A 143 -0.91 26.50 -5.27
C GLU A 143 -0.35 27.29 -6.48
N SER A 144 0.87 26.98 -6.90
CA SER A 144 1.57 27.68 -7.98
C SER A 144 1.49 27.01 -9.35
N ILE A 145 1.16 25.72 -9.39
CA ILE A 145 1.09 24.92 -10.62
C ILE A 145 -0.36 24.82 -11.09
N PRO A 146 -0.69 25.32 -12.29
CA PRO A 146 -2.03 25.16 -12.87
C PRO A 146 -2.39 23.67 -13.02
N ASP A 147 -3.63 23.34 -12.78
CA ASP A 147 -4.17 21.98 -12.89
C ASP A 147 -3.39 20.94 -12.07
N ALA A 148 -2.90 21.35 -10.89
CA ALA A 148 -2.25 20.47 -9.95
C ALA A 148 -3.28 19.64 -9.17
N PHE A 149 -3.02 18.34 -9.08
CA PHE A 149 -3.76 17.41 -8.23
C PHE A 149 -2.86 16.86 -7.14
N VAL A 150 -3.17 17.13 -5.88
CA VAL A 150 -2.47 16.54 -4.74
C VAL A 150 -3.16 15.24 -4.35
N ALA A 151 -2.44 14.12 -4.39
CA ALA A 151 -3.04 12.79 -4.20
C ALA A 151 -3.52 12.54 -2.76
N LEU A 152 -2.82 13.09 -1.73
CA LEU A 152 -3.22 13.06 -0.31
C LEU A 152 -3.49 11.65 0.21
N GLN A 153 -2.55 10.73 0.07
CA GLN A 153 -2.71 9.31 0.36
C GLN A 153 -3.29 8.97 1.75
N PHE A 154 -3.13 9.85 2.75
CA PHE A 154 -3.62 9.67 4.12
C PHE A 154 -5.04 10.22 4.35
N GLN A 155 -5.60 10.95 3.39
CA GLN A 155 -6.91 11.63 3.47
C GLN A 155 -7.86 11.22 2.36
N ASN A 156 -7.32 10.91 1.18
CA ASN A 156 -8.09 10.60 -0.01
C ASN A 156 -8.84 9.28 0.12
N GLN A 157 -10.16 9.34 0.20
CA GLN A 157 -11.02 8.18 0.40
C GLN A 157 -11.07 7.23 -0.80
N SER A 158 -10.64 7.66 -1.99
CA SER A 158 -10.50 6.74 -3.13
C SER A 158 -9.44 5.65 -2.89
N ASN A 159 -8.50 5.87 -1.96
CA ASN A 159 -7.55 4.86 -1.52
C ASN A 159 -8.27 3.65 -0.86
N PRO A 160 -9.01 3.76 0.26
CA PRO A 160 -9.75 2.62 0.79
C PRO A 160 -10.86 2.12 -0.14
N GLU A 161 -11.53 2.99 -0.89
CA GLU A 161 -12.57 2.58 -1.85
C GLU A 161 -12.02 1.66 -2.95
N TYR A 162 -10.84 1.96 -3.48
CA TYR A 162 -10.21 1.12 -4.49
C TYR A 162 -9.81 -0.25 -3.94
N HIS A 163 -9.32 -0.31 -2.70
CA HIS A 163 -9.05 -1.58 -2.03
C HIS A 163 -10.32 -2.38 -1.73
N HIS A 164 -11.41 -1.71 -1.37
CA HIS A 164 -12.72 -2.34 -1.21
C HIS A 164 -13.20 -2.97 -2.53
N ALA A 165 -13.13 -2.21 -3.63
CA ALA A 165 -13.62 -2.66 -4.92
C ALA A 165 -12.74 -3.74 -5.58
N THR A 166 -11.44 -3.81 -5.28
CA THR A 166 -10.49 -4.69 -5.97
C THR A 166 -9.82 -5.69 -5.05
N THR A 167 -8.95 -5.26 -4.16
CA THR A 167 -8.15 -6.14 -3.29
C THR A 167 -9.03 -7.06 -2.45
N ALA A 168 -10.10 -6.51 -1.88
CA ALA A 168 -11.03 -7.27 -1.05
C ALA A 168 -11.83 -8.29 -1.86
N ALA A 169 -12.32 -7.90 -3.03
CA ALA A 169 -13.04 -8.79 -3.93
C ALA A 169 -12.14 -9.96 -4.38
N GLU A 170 -10.89 -9.66 -4.75
CA GLU A 170 -9.91 -10.71 -5.12
C GLU A 170 -9.65 -11.68 -3.95
N ILE A 171 -9.46 -11.17 -2.73
CA ILE A 171 -9.27 -12.02 -1.53
C ILE A 171 -10.49 -12.91 -1.32
N TRP A 172 -11.69 -12.33 -1.38
CA TRP A 172 -12.94 -13.06 -1.19
C TRP A 172 -13.10 -14.19 -2.21
N ASP A 173 -12.88 -13.90 -3.49
CA ASP A 173 -13.02 -14.88 -4.56
C ASP A 173 -11.92 -15.97 -4.48
N GLN A 174 -10.67 -15.60 -4.21
CA GLN A 174 -9.57 -16.55 -4.03
C GLN A 174 -9.73 -17.48 -2.82
N MET A 175 -10.51 -17.05 -1.82
CA MET A 175 -10.81 -17.82 -0.61
C MET A 175 -12.17 -18.54 -0.68
N ASP A 176 -12.85 -18.54 -1.85
CA ASP A 176 -14.20 -19.09 -2.01
C ASP A 176 -15.18 -18.56 -0.94
N GLY A 177 -15.06 -17.29 -0.56
CA GLY A 177 -15.88 -16.66 0.47
C GLY A 177 -15.62 -17.12 1.91
N ARG A 178 -14.56 -17.87 2.15
CA ARG A 178 -14.23 -18.45 3.48
C ARG A 178 -13.06 -17.72 4.12
N VAL A 179 -13.35 -16.58 4.73
CA VAL A 179 -12.38 -15.77 5.46
C VAL A 179 -12.87 -15.64 6.91
N ASP A 180 -12.11 -16.17 7.86
CA ASP A 180 -12.40 -16.08 9.30
C ASP A 180 -11.67 -14.90 9.94
N GLY A 181 -10.53 -14.52 9.40
CA GLY A 181 -9.72 -13.40 9.89
C GLY A 181 -8.92 -12.72 8.78
N PHE A 182 -8.75 -11.42 8.93
CA PHE A 182 -7.92 -10.58 8.05
C PHE A 182 -6.91 -9.82 8.88
N VAL A 183 -5.64 -9.88 8.47
CA VAL A 183 -4.53 -9.22 9.15
C VAL A 183 -3.80 -8.34 8.14
N ALA A 184 -3.60 -7.06 8.45
CA ALA A 184 -2.81 -6.17 7.60
C ALA A 184 -2.08 -5.10 8.41
N GLY A 185 -0.87 -4.77 7.96
CA GLY A 185 -0.11 -3.63 8.45
C GLY A 185 -0.74 -2.30 8.04
N VAL A 186 -0.72 -1.33 8.96
CA VAL A 186 -1.33 -0.02 8.76
C VAL A 186 -0.26 1.07 8.59
N GLY A 187 -0.18 1.59 7.36
CA GLY A 187 0.50 2.85 7.04
C GLY A 187 -0.55 3.93 6.81
N THR A 188 -1.02 4.10 5.58
CA THR A 188 -2.12 5.03 5.30
C THR A 188 -3.47 4.56 5.86
N GLY A 189 -3.65 3.26 6.08
CA GLY A 189 -4.92 2.68 6.49
C GLY A 189 -5.82 2.23 5.34
N GLY A 190 -5.60 2.71 4.12
CA GLY A 190 -6.49 2.44 2.99
C GLY A 190 -6.71 0.96 2.70
N THR A 191 -5.63 0.17 2.64
CA THR A 191 -5.74 -1.29 2.44
C THR A 191 -6.56 -1.94 3.53
N PHE A 192 -6.18 -1.67 4.80
CA PHE A 192 -6.89 -2.26 5.94
C PHE A 192 -8.36 -1.90 5.89
N SER A 193 -8.69 -0.61 5.77
CA SER A 193 -10.07 -0.11 5.83
C SER A 193 -10.94 -0.64 4.70
N GLY A 194 -10.42 -0.61 3.47
CA GLY A 194 -11.17 -1.10 2.31
C GLY A 194 -11.47 -2.60 2.41
N VAL A 195 -10.45 -3.41 2.73
CA VAL A 195 -10.63 -4.86 2.86
C VAL A 195 -11.48 -5.21 4.07
N ALA A 196 -11.20 -4.63 5.24
CA ALA A 196 -11.94 -4.92 6.47
C ALA A 196 -13.44 -4.58 6.35
N ARG A 197 -13.77 -3.42 5.73
CA ARG A 197 -15.16 -3.05 5.45
C ARG A 197 -15.85 -4.07 4.56
N PHE A 198 -15.27 -4.43 3.43
CA PHE A 198 -15.84 -5.40 2.49
C PHE A 198 -16.09 -6.76 3.17
N LEU A 199 -15.12 -7.23 3.95
CA LEU A 199 -15.27 -8.51 4.64
C LEU A 199 -16.37 -8.48 5.68
N LYS A 200 -16.50 -7.40 6.47
CA LYS A 200 -17.60 -7.21 7.44
C LYS A 200 -18.96 -7.12 6.77
N GLU A 201 -19.06 -6.52 5.59
CA GLU A 201 -20.31 -6.48 4.79
C GLU A 201 -20.75 -7.88 4.32
N ARG A 202 -19.78 -8.78 4.05
CA ARG A 202 -20.05 -10.17 3.59
C ARG A 202 -20.20 -11.16 4.74
N ASN A 203 -19.40 -11.01 5.77
CA ASN A 203 -19.43 -11.85 6.97
C ASN A 203 -19.09 -11.02 8.21
N PRO A 204 -20.08 -10.55 8.98
CA PRO A 204 -19.84 -9.76 10.20
C PRO A 204 -18.98 -10.46 11.27
N ALA A 205 -18.84 -11.78 11.21
CA ALA A 205 -18.06 -12.56 12.17
C ALA A 205 -16.55 -12.57 11.87
N VAL A 206 -16.11 -12.09 10.68
CA VAL A 206 -14.68 -11.98 10.36
C VAL A 206 -13.96 -11.11 11.39
N VAL A 207 -12.81 -11.58 11.87
CA VAL A 207 -11.98 -10.82 12.80
C VAL A 207 -10.93 -10.04 12.03
N ASN A 208 -11.02 -8.70 12.04
CA ASN A 208 -10.07 -7.81 11.37
C ASN A 208 -9.02 -7.29 12.35
N VAL A 209 -7.75 -7.59 12.09
CA VAL A 209 -6.62 -7.23 12.95
C VAL A 209 -5.71 -6.25 12.20
N ALA A 210 -5.63 -5.03 12.71
CA ALA A 210 -4.65 -4.05 12.25
C ALA A 210 -3.30 -4.30 12.94
N VAL A 211 -2.22 -4.24 12.18
CA VAL A 211 -0.86 -4.37 12.72
C VAL A 211 -0.15 -3.02 12.61
N GLU A 212 0.47 -2.62 13.70
CA GLU A 212 1.34 -1.44 13.75
C GLU A 212 2.73 -1.81 14.31
N THR A 213 3.70 -0.92 14.11
CA THR A 213 5.01 -1.05 14.74
C THR A 213 4.99 -0.51 16.17
N GLN A 214 5.85 -1.00 17.04
CA GLN A 214 6.13 -0.29 18.29
C GLN A 214 6.61 1.13 17.97
N GLY A 215 6.03 2.11 18.63
CA GLY A 215 6.24 3.54 18.33
C GLY A 215 5.22 4.17 17.39
N SER A 216 4.33 3.38 16.80
CA SER A 216 3.12 3.88 16.13
C SER A 216 2.04 4.24 17.16
N ILE A 217 1.03 5.00 16.75
CA ILE A 217 0.00 5.52 17.66
C ILE A 217 -1.44 5.15 17.29
N LEU A 218 -1.67 4.10 16.52
CA LEU A 218 -3.04 3.66 16.24
C LEU A 218 -3.81 3.25 17.49
N GLN A 219 -3.10 2.76 18.51
CA GLN A 219 -3.64 2.46 19.85
C GLN A 219 -3.56 3.66 20.79
N GLY A 220 -3.14 4.83 20.32
CA GLY A 220 -2.83 5.99 21.14
C GLY A 220 -1.38 5.99 21.64
N GLY A 221 -1.05 6.95 22.50
CA GLY A 221 0.29 7.11 23.05
C GLY A 221 1.12 8.19 22.36
N THR A 222 2.43 8.16 22.59
CA THR A 222 3.39 9.12 22.02
C THR A 222 4.15 8.47 20.86
N PRO A 223 4.27 9.14 19.70
CA PRO A 223 5.04 8.62 18.58
C PRO A 223 6.49 8.32 18.97
N GLY A 224 6.99 7.16 18.55
CA GLY A 224 8.35 6.72 18.75
C GLY A 224 9.05 6.34 17.44
N LYS A 225 10.35 6.09 17.52
CA LYS A 225 11.13 5.64 16.34
C LYS A 225 10.95 4.14 16.11
N HIS A 226 10.81 3.75 14.85
CA HIS A 226 10.82 2.36 14.39
C HIS A 226 11.57 2.25 13.06
N LYS A 227 11.96 1.03 12.68
CA LYS A 227 12.75 0.74 11.48
C LYS A 227 11.94 0.05 10.38
N VAL A 228 10.71 -0.37 10.66
CA VAL A 228 9.83 -0.95 9.66
C VAL A 228 9.24 0.18 8.82
N GLU A 229 9.53 0.18 7.52
CA GLU A 229 9.06 1.20 6.60
C GLU A 229 7.65 0.89 6.09
N GLY A 230 6.86 1.94 5.84
CA GLY A 230 5.55 1.89 5.16
C GLY A 230 4.37 1.45 6.01
N ILE A 231 4.61 1.09 7.26
CA ILE A 231 3.60 0.96 8.31
C ILE A 231 4.07 1.73 9.53
N GLY A 232 3.15 1.94 10.47
CA GLY A 232 3.43 2.79 11.63
C GLY A 232 3.19 4.26 11.32
N VAL A 233 2.48 4.93 12.20
CA VAL A 233 2.01 6.31 12.02
C VAL A 233 2.25 7.14 13.26
N SER A 234 2.54 8.43 13.05
CA SER A 234 2.65 9.46 14.10
C SER A 234 1.38 10.30 14.25
N PHE A 235 0.34 10.02 13.46
CA PHE A 235 -1.01 10.60 13.50
C PHE A 235 -2.00 9.53 13.02
N ILE A 236 -3.28 9.70 13.32
CA ILE A 236 -4.32 8.78 12.82
C ILE A 236 -4.72 9.22 11.41
N PRO A 237 -4.49 8.40 10.36
CA PRO A 237 -4.91 8.74 9.01
C PRO A 237 -6.43 8.78 8.87
N GLU A 238 -6.96 9.73 8.09
CA GLU A 238 -8.39 9.80 7.78
C GLU A 238 -8.88 8.59 6.96
N THR A 239 -7.98 7.93 6.26
CA THR A 239 -8.23 6.71 5.50
C THR A 239 -8.20 5.43 6.36
N PHE A 240 -7.94 5.55 7.67
CA PHE A 240 -8.04 4.44 8.62
C PHE A 240 -9.40 4.42 9.31
N HIS A 241 -10.26 3.52 8.89
CA HIS A 241 -11.62 3.35 9.41
C HIS A 241 -11.62 2.42 10.62
N ARG A 242 -11.47 3.02 11.81
CA ARG A 242 -11.32 2.28 13.07
C ARG A 242 -12.50 1.38 13.41
N GLU A 243 -13.70 1.71 12.95
CA GLU A 243 -14.95 0.98 13.17
C GLU A 243 -14.96 -0.44 12.58
N PHE A 244 -14.12 -0.72 11.57
CA PHE A 244 -13.97 -2.06 10.99
C PHE A 244 -12.82 -2.87 11.60
N CYS A 245 -12.13 -2.32 12.60
CA CYS A 245 -10.98 -2.94 13.24
C CYS A 245 -11.38 -3.57 14.59
N ASP A 246 -11.29 -4.90 14.69
CA ASP A 246 -11.60 -5.61 15.92
C ASP A 246 -10.42 -5.55 16.92
N ARG A 247 -9.18 -5.62 16.42
CA ARG A 247 -7.96 -5.60 17.23
C ARG A 247 -6.85 -4.82 16.56
N ILE A 248 -5.99 -4.23 17.37
CA ILE A 248 -4.72 -3.67 16.92
C ILE A 248 -3.60 -4.38 17.66
N VAL A 249 -2.56 -4.80 16.93
CA VAL A 249 -1.39 -5.50 17.48
C VAL A 249 -0.14 -4.70 17.14
N ALA A 250 0.64 -4.34 18.16
CA ALA A 250 1.93 -3.70 17.96
C ALA A 250 3.04 -4.77 17.88
N VAL A 251 3.88 -4.70 16.83
CA VAL A 251 4.99 -5.62 16.57
C VAL A 251 6.33 -4.88 16.72
N ALA A 252 7.27 -5.49 17.41
CA ALA A 252 8.62 -4.94 17.53
C ALA A 252 9.43 -5.12 16.24
N ASP A 253 10.33 -4.18 15.95
CA ASP A 253 11.23 -4.26 14.79
C ASP A 253 11.99 -5.60 14.74
N VAL A 254 12.46 -6.09 15.88
CA VAL A 254 13.23 -7.34 15.96
C VAL A 254 12.41 -8.55 15.51
N ASP A 255 11.13 -8.60 15.87
CA ASP A 255 10.23 -9.69 15.49
C ASP A 255 9.86 -9.62 14.00
N ALA A 256 9.58 -8.40 13.50
CA ALA A 256 9.34 -8.18 12.08
C ALA A 256 10.55 -8.63 11.22
N PHE A 257 11.78 -8.23 11.57
CA PHE A 257 12.98 -8.65 10.85
C PHE A 257 13.27 -10.15 10.97
N ALA A 258 13.00 -10.76 12.12
CA ALA A 258 13.15 -12.20 12.28
C ALA A 258 12.15 -12.95 11.38
N MET A 259 10.91 -12.47 11.29
CA MET A 259 9.88 -13.08 10.44
C MET A 259 10.21 -12.97 8.95
N VAL A 260 10.77 -11.84 8.46
CA VAL A 260 11.25 -11.71 7.07
C VAL A 260 12.23 -12.84 6.72
N LYS A 261 13.22 -13.10 7.60
CA LYS A 261 14.20 -14.17 7.39
C LYS A 261 13.55 -15.55 7.37
N ARG A 262 12.58 -15.79 8.26
CA ARG A 262 11.85 -17.05 8.31
C ARG A 262 10.99 -17.26 7.07
N LEU A 263 10.24 -16.25 6.62
CA LEU A 263 9.43 -16.32 5.39
C LEU A 263 10.31 -16.64 4.18
N ALA A 264 11.48 -16.00 4.06
CA ALA A 264 12.41 -16.29 2.98
C ALA A 264 12.95 -17.73 3.04
N ALA A 265 13.36 -18.19 4.21
CA ALA A 265 13.99 -19.50 4.37
C ALA A 265 12.97 -20.66 4.34
N GLU A 266 11.80 -20.47 4.96
CA GLU A 266 10.83 -21.54 5.18
C GLU A 266 9.76 -21.59 4.05
N GLU A 267 9.33 -20.45 3.51
CA GLU A 267 8.27 -20.37 2.50
C GLU A 267 8.76 -19.90 1.12
N GLY A 268 10.02 -19.47 1.00
CA GLY A 268 10.57 -18.91 -0.24
C GLY A 268 10.03 -17.51 -0.55
N LEU A 269 9.42 -16.84 0.42
CA LEU A 269 8.88 -15.50 0.27
C LEU A 269 9.90 -14.45 0.69
N LEU A 270 10.43 -13.71 -0.27
CA LEU A 270 11.24 -12.52 -0.02
C LEU A 270 10.38 -11.29 -0.26
N GLY A 271 9.58 -10.94 0.73
CA GLY A 271 8.82 -9.70 0.74
C GLY A 271 9.65 -8.55 1.30
N ASP A 272 9.19 -7.33 1.08
CA ASP A 272 9.72 -6.18 1.82
C ASP A 272 9.27 -6.26 3.30
N ARG A 273 9.85 -5.39 4.16
CA ARG A 273 9.60 -5.39 5.61
C ARG A 273 8.13 -5.21 6.00
N LYS A 274 7.28 -4.77 5.08
CA LYS A 274 5.83 -4.50 5.26
C LYS A 274 4.98 -5.71 4.95
N SER A 275 5.47 -6.62 4.11
CA SER A 275 4.75 -7.82 3.69
C SER A 275 4.71 -8.90 4.76
N VAL A 276 5.25 -8.63 5.94
CA VAL A 276 5.51 -9.62 6.99
C VAL A 276 4.83 -9.27 8.31
N VAL A 277 4.20 -8.13 8.38
CA VAL A 277 3.52 -7.65 9.59
C VAL A 277 2.06 -8.00 9.54
#